data_a1636484a572a32d6a6b78ed2f8201d6
#
_entry.id   a1636484a572a32d6a6b78ed2f8201d6
#
_cell.length_a   1.000
_cell.length_b   1.000
_cell.length_c   1.000
_cell.angle_alpha   90.00
_cell.angle_beta   90.00
_cell.angle_gamma   90.00
#
_symmetry.space_group_name_H-M   'P 1'
#
loop_
_entity.id
_entity.type
_entity.pdbx_description
1 polymer ?
#
loop_
_entity_poly.entity_id
_entity_poly.type
_entity_poly.pdbx_seq_one_letter_code
_entity_poly.pdbx_strand_id
1 'polypeptide(L)'
;CSSYGNRNFWRMYTDWFGSPTTLVPSGVQTARLAGSDRYRTAVEVSKYAYPTGAEVVYLAVGSNFPDGLAAAPAATMQGGPLLLVARTAIPSAVAAELQRLAPERVVIAGSAAVVDPAIEQQLRALLPGVVIDRDAGSNRYQTAIELSKRGFPSATTAFFATGENFPDALAASAAAGHLSGPVLLVRSTQQTVDQATADELARLGVTTVYIAGSTAVVTAELEAALRALPGIITVERLEGRDRFATAAAINTRIFGAGTHGFIASGMNFPDALGAAAAAGALDAPLHLSNGVCTPTASLQQLVTAGVQRVGFVGGSPVLRSTVTEFLTCG
;
A
#
# COMPACT_ATOMS: atom_id res chain seq x y z
N CYS A 1 -40.32 -24.38 -8.72
CA CYS A 1 -40.09 -24.02 -7.32
C CYS A 1 -39.51 -22.64 -7.25
N SER A 2 -40.22 -21.79 -6.61
CA SER A 2 -40.38 -20.37 -6.61
C SER A 2 -39.21 -19.56 -6.06
N SER A 3 -38.95 -18.47 -6.76
CA SER A 3 -38.14 -17.31 -6.43
C SER A 3 -38.61 -16.53 -5.18
N TYR A 4 -38.32 -17.04 -3.99
CA TYR A 4 -38.51 -16.33 -2.73
C TYR A 4 -37.13 -16.10 -2.11
N GLY A 5 -36.55 -14.92 -2.20
CA GLY A 5 -35.34 -14.69 -1.45
C GLY A 5 -34.70 -13.30 -1.50
N ASN A 6 -34.93 -12.49 -2.51
CA ASN A 6 -34.06 -11.30 -2.64
C ASN A 6 -34.73 -9.94 -2.34
N ARG A 7 -36.05 -9.80 -2.48
CA ARG A 7 -36.72 -8.50 -2.26
C ARG A 7 -36.94 -8.15 -0.77
N ASN A 8 -37.12 -9.15 0.09
CA ASN A 8 -37.40 -8.88 1.50
C ASN A 8 -36.15 -8.56 2.32
N PHE A 9 -34.98 -9.08 1.91
CA PHE A 9 -33.71 -8.77 2.59
C PHE A 9 -33.32 -7.30 2.39
N TRP A 10 -33.43 -6.79 1.18
CA TRP A 10 -33.13 -5.39 0.87
C TRP A 10 -34.13 -4.42 1.52
N ARG A 11 -35.39 -4.79 1.62
CA ARG A 11 -36.40 -3.98 2.31
C ARG A 11 -36.16 -3.91 3.81
N MET A 12 -35.84 -5.03 4.46
CA MET A 12 -35.42 -5.05 5.86
C MET A 12 -34.13 -4.26 6.11
N TYR A 13 -33.17 -4.33 5.19
CA TYR A 13 -31.92 -3.60 5.32
C TYR A 13 -32.12 -2.09 5.23
N THR A 14 -32.94 -1.61 4.30
CA THR A 14 -33.28 -0.18 4.19
C THR A 14 -34.14 0.34 5.34
N ASP A 15 -34.98 -0.49 5.92
CA ASP A 15 -35.81 -0.12 7.07
C ASP A 15 -35.00 -0.01 8.38
N TRP A 16 -33.87 -0.73 8.48
CA TRP A 16 -33.01 -0.74 9.68
C TRP A 16 -31.78 0.19 9.57
N PHE A 17 -31.26 0.43 8.37
CA PHE A 17 -29.99 1.15 8.15
C PHE A 17 -30.14 2.42 7.29
N GLY A 18 -31.35 2.78 6.87
CA GLY A 18 -31.61 3.85 5.92
C GLY A 18 -31.28 3.44 4.48
N SER A 19 -31.80 4.17 3.50
CA SER A 19 -31.44 3.97 2.09
C SER A 19 -29.94 4.23 1.92
N PRO A 20 -29.20 3.33 1.23
CA PRO A 20 -27.80 3.59 0.92
C PRO A 20 -27.72 4.87 0.08
N THR A 21 -27.27 5.94 0.71
CA THR A 21 -26.96 7.19 0.00
C THR A 21 -25.64 6.98 -0.72
N THR A 22 -25.64 7.01 -2.04
CA THR A 22 -24.41 7.10 -2.82
C THR A 22 -23.79 8.46 -2.54
N LEU A 23 -22.74 8.51 -1.72
CA LEU A 23 -22.03 9.73 -1.38
C LEU A 23 -21.18 10.25 -2.55
N VAL A 24 -20.90 9.40 -3.53
CA VAL A 24 -19.99 9.72 -4.64
C VAL A 24 -20.75 10.45 -5.74
N PRO A 25 -20.23 11.59 -6.26
CA PRO A 25 -20.86 12.35 -7.32
C PRO A 25 -21.08 11.54 -8.59
N SER A 26 -22.16 11.84 -9.31
CA SER A 26 -22.34 11.31 -10.66
C SER A 26 -21.20 11.79 -11.58
N GLY A 27 -20.61 10.87 -12.35
CA GLY A 27 -19.52 11.19 -13.27
C GLY A 27 -18.13 10.73 -12.83
N VAL A 28 -17.97 10.17 -11.63
CA VAL A 28 -16.72 9.52 -11.25
C VAL A 28 -16.46 8.30 -12.13
N GLN A 29 -15.32 8.29 -12.82
CA GLN A 29 -14.88 7.16 -13.62
C GLN A 29 -14.36 6.05 -12.70
N THR A 30 -14.75 4.82 -12.95
CA THR A 30 -14.32 3.67 -12.17
C THR A 30 -13.59 2.65 -13.03
N ALA A 31 -12.54 2.06 -12.47
CA ALA A 31 -11.81 0.96 -13.10
C ALA A 31 -11.66 -0.18 -12.09
N ARG A 32 -11.96 -1.42 -12.49
CA ARG A 32 -11.62 -2.60 -11.70
C ARG A 32 -10.27 -3.12 -12.15
N LEU A 33 -9.30 -3.06 -11.25
CA LEU A 33 -7.94 -3.53 -11.44
C LEU A 33 -7.80 -4.89 -10.76
N ALA A 34 -7.98 -5.95 -11.53
CA ALA A 34 -8.07 -7.30 -10.99
C ALA A 34 -7.58 -8.36 -11.98
N GLY A 35 -6.85 -9.32 -11.48
CA GLY A 35 -6.51 -10.57 -12.16
C GLY A 35 -7.12 -11.78 -11.45
N SER A 36 -6.87 -12.97 -11.98
CA SER A 36 -7.32 -14.22 -11.37
C SER A 36 -6.57 -14.58 -10.08
N ASP A 37 -5.45 -13.91 -9.83
CA ASP A 37 -4.60 -14.07 -8.67
C ASP A 37 -3.90 -12.74 -8.32
N ARG A 38 -3.22 -12.70 -7.17
CA ARG A 38 -2.48 -11.54 -6.67
C ARG A 38 -1.41 -11.01 -7.62
N TYR A 39 -0.77 -11.90 -8.37
CA TYR A 39 0.29 -11.56 -9.32
C TYR A 39 -0.29 -10.82 -10.52
N ARG A 40 -1.39 -11.31 -11.08
CA ARG A 40 -2.11 -10.66 -12.17
C ARG A 40 -2.79 -9.38 -11.72
N THR A 41 -3.31 -9.32 -10.49
CA THR A 41 -3.85 -8.06 -9.93
C THR A 41 -2.76 -7.00 -9.88
N ALA A 42 -1.55 -7.32 -9.37
CA ALA A 42 -0.42 -6.39 -9.36
C ALA A 42 -0.02 -5.94 -10.77
N VAL A 43 -0.10 -6.82 -11.77
CA VAL A 43 0.13 -6.49 -13.19
C VAL A 43 -0.92 -5.50 -13.71
N GLU A 44 -2.20 -5.69 -13.42
CA GLU A 44 -3.26 -4.76 -13.87
C GLU A 44 -3.10 -3.37 -13.20
N VAL A 45 -2.68 -3.33 -11.94
CA VAL A 45 -2.34 -2.08 -11.25
C VAL A 45 -1.13 -1.41 -11.90
N SER A 46 -0.09 -2.17 -12.23
CA SER A 46 1.10 -1.67 -12.94
C SER A 46 0.76 -1.07 -14.29
N LYS A 47 -0.02 -1.77 -15.11
CA LYS A 47 -0.48 -1.25 -16.42
C LYS A 47 -1.27 0.04 -16.30
N TYR A 48 -2.09 0.16 -15.25
CA TYR A 48 -2.88 1.36 -15.00
C TYR A 48 -2.01 2.56 -14.63
N ALA A 49 -1.03 2.36 -13.73
CA ALA A 49 -0.17 3.44 -13.24
C ALA A 49 1.03 3.75 -14.17
N TYR A 50 1.52 2.73 -14.90
CA TYR A 50 2.73 2.84 -15.74
C TYR A 50 2.46 2.36 -17.18
N PRO A 51 1.58 3.03 -17.93
CA PRO A 51 1.17 2.59 -19.27
C PRO A 51 2.31 2.61 -20.29
N THR A 52 3.30 3.48 -20.13
CA THR A 52 4.40 3.70 -21.09
C THR A 52 5.71 2.97 -20.74
N GLY A 53 5.76 2.23 -19.61
CA GLY A 53 6.97 1.58 -19.10
C GLY A 53 7.45 2.19 -17.80
N ALA A 54 8.55 1.64 -17.25
CA ALA A 54 9.19 2.13 -16.03
C ALA A 54 10.68 1.74 -16.02
N GLU A 55 11.57 2.66 -15.69
CA GLU A 55 13.02 2.41 -15.63
C GLU A 55 13.41 1.48 -14.47
N VAL A 56 12.64 1.49 -13.40
CA VAL A 56 12.87 0.67 -12.20
C VAL A 56 11.63 -0.15 -11.89
N VAL A 57 11.81 -1.40 -11.49
CA VAL A 57 10.73 -2.26 -10.99
C VAL A 57 11.14 -2.88 -9.66
N TYR A 58 10.28 -2.81 -8.68
CA TYR A 58 10.46 -3.52 -7.41
C TYR A 58 9.71 -4.85 -7.42
N LEU A 59 10.36 -5.89 -6.90
CA LEU A 59 9.76 -7.22 -6.73
C LEU A 59 9.71 -7.60 -5.26
N ALA A 60 8.55 -8.04 -4.79
CA ALA A 60 8.38 -8.61 -3.45
C ALA A 60 7.67 -9.96 -3.53
N VAL A 61 7.87 -10.83 -2.52
CA VAL A 61 7.15 -12.10 -2.46
C VAL A 61 5.65 -11.86 -2.22
N GLY A 62 4.80 -12.49 -3.03
CA GLY A 62 3.36 -12.36 -2.92
C GLY A 62 2.71 -13.14 -1.76
N SER A 63 3.47 -13.98 -1.06
CA SER A 63 2.97 -14.80 0.05
C SER A 63 3.12 -14.15 1.43
N ASN A 64 3.86 -13.03 1.52
CA ASN A 64 4.07 -12.29 2.76
C ASN A 64 4.08 -10.78 2.47
N PHE A 65 3.89 -9.93 3.49
CA PHE A 65 3.62 -8.50 3.31
C PHE A 65 4.78 -7.56 3.69
N PRO A 66 5.67 -7.86 4.67
CA PRO A 66 6.50 -6.81 5.27
C PRO A 66 7.43 -6.11 4.28
N ASP A 67 8.14 -6.90 3.45
CA ASP A 67 9.10 -6.34 2.50
C ASP A 67 8.38 -5.52 1.41
N GLY A 68 7.17 -5.95 1.00
CA GLY A 68 6.32 -5.20 0.05
C GLY A 68 5.81 -3.87 0.61
N LEU A 69 5.50 -3.80 1.90
CA LEU A 69 5.05 -2.56 2.56
C LEU A 69 6.14 -1.49 2.54
N ALA A 70 7.38 -1.86 2.81
CA ALA A 70 8.52 -0.95 2.78
C ALA A 70 9.01 -0.66 1.34
N ALA A 71 8.84 -1.63 0.42
CA ALA A 71 9.22 -1.47 -0.98
C ALA A 71 8.28 -0.54 -1.76
N ALA A 72 6.99 -0.47 -1.41
CA ALA A 72 6.03 0.33 -2.16
C ALA A 72 6.41 1.82 -2.22
N PRO A 73 6.71 2.53 -1.12
CA PRO A 73 7.13 3.92 -1.20
C PRO A 73 8.48 4.10 -1.89
N ALA A 74 9.41 3.16 -1.77
CA ALA A 74 10.69 3.20 -2.50
C ALA A 74 10.49 3.04 -4.02
N ALA A 75 9.59 2.15 -4.43
CA ALA A 75 9.18 1.99 -5.82
C ALA A 75 8.55 3.29 -6.36
N THR A 76 7.62 3.89 -5.63
CA THR A 76 7.02 5.18 -5.96
C THR A 76 8.09 6.26 -6.17
N MET A 77 9.02 6.40 -5.23
CA MET A 77 10.06 7.43 -5.28
C MET A 77 10.97 7.27 -6.49
N GLN A 78 11.21 6.02 -6.94
CA GLN A 78 12.02 5.73 -8.12
C GLN A 78 11.20 5.61 -9.42
N GLY A 79 9.92 5.99 -9.40
CA GLY A 79 9.06 6.04 -10.58
C GLY A 79 8.70 4.68 -11.16
N GLY A 80 8.62 3.64 -10.33
CA GLY A 80 8.34 2.28 -10.80
C GLY A 80 7.28 1.53 -9.99
N PRO A 81 6.71 0.45 -10.56
CA PRO A 81 5.74 -0.38 -9.89
C PRO A 81 6.37 -1.33 -8.87
N LEU A 82 5.53 -1.77 -7.92
CA LEU A 82 5.78 -2.95 -7.10
C LEU A 82 5.02 -4.13 -7.69
N LEU A 83 5.74 -5.11 -8.21
CA LEU A 83 5.20 -6.38 -8.69
C LEU A 83 5.44 -7.51 -7.68
N LEU A 84 4.57 -8.50 -7.70
CA LEU A 84 4.67 -9.65 -6.80
C LEU A 84 5.21 -10.87 -7.53
N VAL A 85 6.05 -11.64 -6.85
CA VAL A 85 6.58 -12.92 -7.34
C VAL A 85 6.27 -14.06 -6.39
N ALA A 86 6.25 -15.29 -6.89
CA ALA A 86 6.31 -16.46 -6.04
C ALA A 86 7.74 -16.62 -5.49
N ARG A 87 7.89 -17.39 -4.41
CA ARG A 87 9.20 -17.54 -3.76
C ARG A 87 10.31 -17.98 -4.71
N THR A 88 10.02 -18.89 -5.63
CA THR A 88 11.02 -19.54 -6.52
C THR A 88 10.77 -19.29 -8.01
N ALA A 89 9.71 -18.59 -8.38
CA ALA A 89 9.34 -18.41 -9.77
C ALA A 89 8.72 -17.02 -10.04
N ILE A 90 9.02 -16.47 -11.20
CA ILE A 90 8.34 -15.31 -11.77
C ILE A 90 7.09 -15.82 -12.49
N PRO A 91 5.87 -15.50 -12.05
CA PRO A 91 4.65 -15.90 -12.77
C PRO A 91 4.65 -15.33 -14.19
N SER A 92 4.10 -16.09 -15.15
CA SER A 92 4.13 -15.73 -16.58
C SER A 92 3.55 -14.33 -16.87
N ALA A 93 2.49 -13.94 -16.17
CA ALA A 93 1.92 -12.60 -16.31
C ALA A 93 2.89 -11.50 -15.83
N VAL A 94 3.64 -11.75 -14.75
CA VAL A 94 4.65 -10.82 -14.25
C VAL A 94 5.85 -10.77 -15.20
N ALA A 95 6.27 -11.91 -15.77
CA ALA A 95 7.32 -11.95 -16.77
C ALA A 95 6.95 -11.11 -18.01
N ALA A 96 5.71 -11.25 -18.52
CA ALA A 96 5.23 -10.45 -19.64
C ALA A 96 5.18 -8.94 -19.29
N GLU A 97 4.78 -8.60 -18.06
CA GLU A 97 4.74 -7.22 -17.60
C GLU A 97 6.15 -6.62 -17.45
N LEU A 98 7.12 -7.37 -16.93
CA LEU A 98 8.52 -6.96 -16.89
C LEU A 98 9.07 -6.68 -18.29
N GLN A 99 8.74 -7.50 -19.28
CA GLN A 99 9.12 -7.24 -20.67
C GLN A 99 8.43 -6.00 -21.24
N ARG A 100 7.15 -5.75 -20.92
CA ARG A 100 6.41 -4.55 -21.35
C ARG A 100 7.00 -3.26 -20.73
N LEU A 101 7.33 -3.34 -19.43
CA LEU A 101 7.92 -2.19 -18.71
C LEU A 101 9.34 -1.88 -19.18
N ALA A 102 10.06 -2.89 -19.65
CA ALA A 102 11.45 -2.80 -20.13
C ALA A 102 12.39 -2.05 -19.16
N PRO A 103 12.45 -2.44 -17.88
CA PRO A 103 13.20 -1.70 -16.88
C PRO A 103 14.71 -1.83 -17.11
N GLU A 104 15.45 -0.76 -16.77
CA GLU A 104 16.90 -0.79 -16.69
C GLU A 104 17.39 -1.45 -15.39
N ARG A 105 16.55 -1.41 -14.35
CA ARG A 105 16.84 -1.94 -13.00
C ARG A 105 15.65 -2.68 -12.40
N VAL A 106 15.95 -3.81 -11.79
CA VAL A 106 15.01 -4.57 -10.95
C VAL A 106 15.56 -4.68 -9.54
N VAL A 107 14.79 -4.26 -8.55
CA VAL A 107 15.13 -4.34 -7.12
C VAL A 107 14.30 -5.44 -6.46
N ILE A 108 14.94 -6.44 -5.90
CA ILE A 108 14.31 -7.51 -5.16
C ILE A 108 14.26 -7.14 -3.68
N ALA A 109 13.05 -6.96 -3.14
CA ALA A 109 12.83 -6.69 -1.73
C ALA A 109 12.76 -8.00 -0.94
N GLY A 110 13.72 -8.19 -0.05
CA GLY A 110 13.80 -9.35 0.83
C GLY A 110 14.96 -10.31 0.54
N SER A 111 15.29 -11.09 1.56
CA SER A 111 16.43 -12.01 1.53
C SER A 111 16.22 -13.21 0.62
N ALA A 112 17.30 -13.96 0.37
CA ALA A 112 17.27 -15.22 -0.38
C ALA A 112 16.34 -16.28 0.26
N ALA A 113 16.05 -16.18 1.54
CA ALA A 113 15.08 -17.06 2.22
C ALA A 113 13.63 -16.71 1.84
N VAL A 114 13.37 -15.47 1.46
CA VAL A 114 12.03 -14.93 1.12
C VAL A 114 11.81 -14.98 -0.40
N VAL A 115 12.76 -14.46 -1.18
CA VAL A 115 12.77 -14.49 -2.65
C VAL A 115 14.02 -15.25 -3.09
N ASP A 116 13.83 -16.47 -3.56
CA ASP A 116 14.92 -17.40 -3.91
C ASP A 116 15.85 -16.80 -4.98
N PRO A 117 17.17 -17.06 -4.94
CA PRO A 117 18.12 -16.62 -5.97
C PRO A 117 17.79 -17.09 -7.39
N ALA A 118 16.99 -18.15 -7.55
CA ALA A 118 16.47 -18.56 -8.86
C ALA A 118 15.69 -17.44 -9.57
N ILE A 119 15.11 -16.50 -8.83
CA ILE A 119 14.45 -15.33 -9.42
C ILE A 119 15.46 -14.45 -10.17
N GLU A 120 16.64 -14.24 -9.61
CA GLU A 120 17.69 -13.45 -10.30
C GLU A 120 18.15 -14.12 -11.60
N GLN A 121 18.26 -15.46 -11.62
CA GLN A 121 18.59 -16.21 -12.83
C GLN A 121 17.48 -16.06 -13.89
N GLN A 122 16.21 -16.16 -13.47
CA GLN A 122 15.06 -15.95 -14.36
C GLN A 122 15.04 -14.52 -14.92
N LEU A 123 15.34 -13.52 -14.10
CA LEU A 123 15.42 -12.11 -14.54
C LEU A 123 16.51 -11.90 -15.58
N ARG A 124 17.72 -12.45 -15.36
CA ARG A 124 18.84 -12.34 -16.34
C ARG A 124 18.48 -12.97 -17.68
N ALA A 125 17.74 -14.09 -17.65
CA ALA A 125 17.26 -14.74 -18.87
C ALA A 125 16.14 -13.97 -19.57
N LEU A 126 15.24 -13.35 -18.78
CA LEU A 126 14.07 -12.62 -19.28
C LEU A 126 14.43 -11.24 -19.82
N LEU A 127 15.35 -10.54 -19.16
CA LEU A 127 15.75 -9.15 -19.42
C LEU A 127 17.28 -9.06 -19.53
N PRO A 128 17.87 -9.43 -20.68
CA PRO A 128 19.32 -9.35 -20.88
C PRO A 128 19.86 -7.95 -20.66
N GLY A 129 20.87 -7.81 -19.79
CA GLY A 129 21.50 -6.53 -19.48
C GLY A 129 20.84 -5.73 -18.34
N VAL A 130 19.70 -6.16 -17.79
CA VAL A 130 19.07 -5.52 -16.64
C VAL A 130 19.98 -5.53 -15.41
N VAL A 131 20.04 -4.42 -14.70
CA VAL A 131 20.69 -4.35 -13.38
C VAL A 131 19.77 -4.98 -12.35
N ILE A 132 20.26 -5.96 -11.59
CA ILE A 132 19.50 -6.65 -10.55
C ILE A 132 20.14 -6.35 -9.21
N ASP A 133 19.39 -5.70 -8.34
CA ASP A 133 19.76 -5.45 -6.96
C ASP A 133 18.87 -6.23 -6.00
N ARG A 134 19.39 -6.49 -4.80
CA ARG A 134 18.62 -7.10 -3.71
C ARG A 134 18.81 -6.30 -2.45
N ASP A 135 17.69 -5.83 -1.87
CA ASP A 135 17.66 -5.15 -0.60
C ASP A 135 17.09 -6.06 0.47
N ALA A 136 17.94 -6.43 1.41
CA ALA A 136 17.63 -7.37 2.45
C ALA A 136 18.42 -7.08 3.72
N GLY A 137 17.76 -7.12 4.85
CA GLY A 137 18.36 -7.16 6.16
C GLY A 137 18.20 -8.55 6.81
N SER A 138 18.67 -8.71 8.03
CA SER A 138 18.51 -9.96 8.80
C SER A 138 17.06 -10.24 9.19
N ASN A 139 16.20 -9.24 9.12
CA ASN A 139 14.77 -9.30 9.43
C ASN A 139 14.03 -8.18 8.69
N ARG A 140 12.69 -8.20 8.74
CA ARG A 140 11.81 -7.22 8.07
C ARG A 140 12.07 -5.76 8.43
N TYR A 141 12.51 -5.49 9.65
CA TYR A 141 12.81 -4.13 10.14
C TYR A 141 14.07 -3.60 9.48
N GLN A 142 15.12 -4.40 9.41
CA GLN A 142 16.35 -4.06 8.70
C GLN A 142 16.16 -4.04 7.19
N THR A 143 15.34 -4.93 6.60
CA THR A 143 14.99 -4.85 5.18
C THR A 143 14.31 -3.52 4.86
N ALA A 144 13.41 -3.02 5.72
CA ALA A 144 12.79 -1.71 5.53
C ALA A 144 13.82 -0.56 5.53
N ILE A 145 14.85 -0.64 6.38
CA ILE A 145 15.95 0.33 6.39
C ILE A 145 16.78 0.25 5.08
N GLU A 146 17.11 -0.94 4.60
CA GLU A 146 17.87 -1.09 3.35
C GLU A 146 17.07 -0.58 2.14
N LEU A 147 15.76 -0.84 2.08
CA LEU A 147 14.86 -0.28 1.07
C LEU A 147 14.77 1.26 1.17
N SER A 148 14.78 1.80 2.39
CA SER A 148 14.84 3.23 2.64
C SER A 148 16.14 3.84 2.10
N LYS A 149 17.29 3.26 2.42
CA LYS A 149 18.60 3.73 1.93
C LYS A 149 18.69 3.74 0.42
N ARG A 150 18.13 2.75 -0.25
CA ARG A 150 18.07 2.69 -1.72
C ARG A 150 17.10 3.70 -2.30
N GLY A 151 15.88 3.74 -1.77
CA GLY A 151 14.79 4.52 -2.34
C GLY A 151 14.94 6.02 -2.14
N PHE A 152 15.55 6.44 -1.03
CA PHE A 152 15.52 7.83 -0.59
C PHE A 152 16.92 8.38 -0.30
N PRO A 153 17.44 9.31 -1.13
CA PRO A 153 18.69 10.04 -0.81
C PRO A 153 18.50 10.97 0.40
N SER A 154 17.32 11.56 0.54
CA SER A 154 16.87 12.37 1.68
C SER A 154 15.35 12.28 1.80
N ALA A 155 14.80 12.59 2.97
CA ALA A 155 13.35 12.68 3.19
C ALA A 155 13.07 13.54 4.43
N THR A 156 12.13 14.47 4.32
CA THR A 156 11.69 15.27 5.49
C THR A 156 10.69 14.54 6.37
N THR A 157 10.05 13.49 5.82
CA THR A 157 9.03 12.70 6.50
C THR A 157 9.40 11.22 6.51
N ALA A 158 8.98 10.50 7.56
CA ALA A 158 9.00 9.05 7.60
C ALA A 158 7.72 8.52 8.27
N PHE A 159 7.23 7.37 7.83
CA PHE A 159 6.11 6.66 8.44
C PHE A 159 6.62 5.50 9.27
N PHE A 160 6.03 5.31 10.46
CA PHE A 160 6.24 4.16 11.33
C PHE A 160 4.96 3.33 11.36
N ALA A 161 5.10 2.03 11.13
CA ALA A 161 4.00 1.08 11.21
C ALA A 161 4.51 -0.25 11.77
N THR A 162 3.60 -1.05 12.37
CA THR A 162 3.98 -2.39 12.80
C THR A 162 4.33 -3.28 11.63
N GLY A 163 5.45 -4.02 11.74
CA GLY A 163 5.83 -5.06 10.80
C GLY A 163 5.16 -6.42 11.06
N GLU A 164 4.30 -6.52 12.08
CA GLU A 164 3.66 -7.76 12.50
C GLU A 164 2.27 -7.94 11.91
N ASN A 165 1.66 -6.85 11.42
CA ASN A 165 0.38 -6.84 10.72
C ASN A 165 0.45 -5.84 9.55
N PHE A 166 -0.47 -5.94 8.58
CA PHE A 166 -0.38 -5.20 7.33
C PHE A 166 -1.32 -3.99 7.20
N PRO A 167 -2.50 -3.93 7.84
CA PRO A 167 -3.55 -3.00 7.40
C PRO A 167 -3.19 -1.52 7.49
N ASP A 168 -2.64 -1.11 8.64
CA ASP A 168 -2.29 0.30 8.87
C ASP A 168 -1.11 0.71 7.97
N ALA A 169 -0.17 -0.22 7.75
CA ALA A 169 0.98 0.00 6.90
C ALA A 169 0.62 0.11 5.40
N LEU A 170 -0.49 -0.47 4.92
CA LEU A 170 -0.91 -0.34 3.52
C LEU A 170 -1.25 1.09 3.15
N ALA A 171 -2.11 1.76 3.94
CA ALA A 171 -2.44 3.17 3.73
C ALA A 171 -1.22 4.08 3.97
N ALA A 172 -0.41 3.75 5.00
CA ALA A 172 0.83 4.45 5.29
C ALA A 172 1.83 4.36 4.13
N SER A 173 1.91 3.22 3.41
CA SER A 173 2.82 3.05 2.27
C SER A 173 2.44 3.95 1.09
N ALA A 174 1.15 4.10 0.79
CA ALA A 174 0.68 5.03 -0.22
C ALA A 174 0.97 6.50 0.18
N ALA A 175 0.68 6.86 1.43
CA ALA A 175 0.92 8.19 1.98
C ALA A 175 2.42 8.54 2.04
N ALA A 176 3.26 7.57 2.41
CA ALA A 176 4.70 7.71 2.42
C ALA A 176 5.27 7.98 1.02
N GLY A 177 4.81 7.21 0.01
CA GLY A 177 5.15 7.44 -1.38
C GLY A 177 4.79 8.84 -1.86
N HIS A 178 3.57 9.31 -1.57
CA HIS A 178 3.11 10.67 -1.89
C HIS A 178 4.00 11.75 -1.25
N LEU A 179 4.41 11.57 0.02
CA LEU A 179 5.28 12.52 0.72
C LEU A 179 6.78 12.30 0.47
N SER A 180 7.14 11.43 -0.47
CA SER A 180 8.54 11.09 -0.79
C SER A 180 9.34 10.66 0.45
N GLY A 181 8.72 9.86 1.31
CA GLY A 181 9.31 9.36 2.54
C GLY A 181 9.20 7.83 2.68
N PRO A 182 10.05 7.19 3.49
CA PRO A 182 10.00 5.75 3.71
C PRO A 182 8.91 5.33 4.69
N VAL A 183 8.55 4.04 4.63
CA VAL A 183 7.90 3.32 5.72
C VAL A 183 8.96 2.50 6.46
N LEU A 184 9.17 2.81 7.73
CA LEU A 184 10.02 2.06 8.65
C LEU A 184 9.15 1.17 9.52
N LEU A 185 9.46 -0.12 9.52
CA LEU A 185 8.68 -1.10 10.27
C LEU A 185 9.23 -1.27 11.68
N VAL A 186 8.32 -1.46 12.65
CA VAL A 186 8.65 -1.66 14.05
C VAL A 186 7.91 -2.87 14.65
N ARG A 187 8.40 -3.39 15.77
CA ARG A 187 7.67 -4.39 16.57
C ARG A 187 6.56 -3.73 17.35
N SER A 188 5.43 -4.41 17.50
CA SER A 188 4.31 -3.90 18.31
C SER A 188 4.64 -3.70 19.78
N THR A 189 5.70 -4.35 20.27
CA THR A 189 6.20 -4.24 21.67
C THR A 189 7.43 -3.35 21.80
N GLN A 190 7.87 -2.71 20.72
CA GLN A 190 9.09 -1.88 20.72
C GLN A 190 8.85 -0.58 21.52
N GLN A 191 9.74 -0.28 22.44
CA GLN A 191 9.64 0.88 23.34
C GLN A 191 10.71 1.94 23.08
N THR A 192 11.78 1.58 22.37
CA THR A 192 12.92 2.46 22.09
C THR A 192 13.23 2.48 20.61
N VAL A 193 13.84 3.55 20.14
CA VAL A 193 14.38 3.60 18.79
C VAL A 193 15.74 2.91 18.78
N ASP A 194 15.88 1.87 17.96
CA ASP A 194 17.19 1.24 17.79
C ASP A 194 18.15 2.13 16.98
N GLN A 195 19.45 1.88 17.13
CA GLN A 195 20.49 2.73 16.55
C GLN A 195 20.39 2.78 15.03
N ALA A 196 20.10 1.67 14.36
CA ALA A 196 20.00 1.64 12.88
C ALA A 196 18.84 2.49 12.36
N THR A 197 17.72 2.49 13.08
CA THR A 197 16.56 3.36 12.79
C THR A 197 16.90 4.83 13.04
N ALA A 198 17.58 5.15 14.16
CA ALA A 198 18.00 6.52 14.45
C ALA A 198 18.99 7.05 13.43
N ASP A 199 19.97 6.26 13.04
CA ASP A 199 20.97 6.60 12.02
C ASP A 199 20.30 6.85 10.65
N GLU A 200 19.31 6.06 10.29
CA GLU A 200 18.58 6.22 9.03
C GLU A 200 17.73 7.51 9.01
N LEU A 201 17.02 7.81 10.12
CA LEU A 201 16.29 9.07 10.25
C LEU A 201 17.22 10.29 10.14
N ALA A 202 18.38 10.22 10.79
CA ALA A 202 19.41 11.27 10.71
C ALA A 202 20.00 11.39 9.31
N ARG A 203 20.33 10.27 8.63
CA ARG A 203 20.85 10.24 7.25
C ARG A 203 19.88 10.90 6.28
N LEU A 204 18.60 10.63 6.42
CA LEU A 204 17.54 11.19 5.59
C LEU A 204 17.30 12.67 5.86
N GLY A 205 17.58 13.16 7.07
CA GLY A 205 17.19 14.49 7.53
C GLY A 205 15.71 14.59 7.90
N VAL A 206 15.13 13.50 8.44
CA VAL A 206 13.71 13.47 8.82
C VAL A 206 13.44 14.45 9.94
N THR A 207 12.42 15.28 9.77
CA THR A 207 11.93 16.23 10.78
C THR A 207 10.51 15.92 11.25
N THR A 208 9.75 15.18 10.44
CA THR A 208 8.37 14.80 10.74
C THR A 208 8.20 13.28 10.67
N VAL A 209 7.66 12.71 11.73
CA VAL A 209 7.34 11.28 11.80
C VAL A 209 5.83 11.13 11.92
N TYR A 210 5.26 10.29 11.05
CA TYR A 210 3.88 9.83 11.16
C TYR A 210 3.86 8.39 11.67
N ILE A 211 3.04 8.13 12.70
CA ILE A 211 2.83 6.79 13.24
C ILE A 211 1.47 6.28 12.78
N ALA A 212 1.45 5.19 12.02
CA ALA A 212 0.23 4.54 11.54
C ALA A 212 -0.26 3.48 12.53
N GLY A 213 -1.42 3.70 13.11
CA GLY A 213 -2.07 2.79 14.05
C GLY A 213 -1.98 3.22 15.51
N SER A 214 -2.77 2.54 16.34
CA SER A 214 -2.91 2.84 17.76
C SER A 214 -1.70 2.40 18.60
N THR A 215 -1.73 2.77 19.88
CA THR A 215 -0.71 2.34 20.86
C THR A 215 -0.64 0.84 21.07
N ALA A 216 -1.66 0.09 20.65
CA ALA A 216 -1.64 -1.38 20.66
C ALA A 216 -0.71 -2.00 19.59
N VAL A 217 -0.37 -1.25 18.53
CA VAL A 217 0.47 -1.72 17.42
C VAL A 217 1.77 -0.95 17.25
N VAL A 218 1.87 0.26 17.80
CA VAL A 218 3.10 1.06 17.94
C VAL A 218 3.02 1.76 19.28
N THR A 219 3.86 1.36 20.24
CA THR A 219 3.75 1.76 21.66
C THR A 219 3.85 3.28 21.87
N ALA A 220 3.28 3.77 22.95
CA ALA A 220 3.42 5.18 23.37
C ALA A 220 4.87 5.50 23.79
N GLU A 221 5.58 4.53 24.33
CA GLU A 221 6.99 4.66 24.71
C GLU A 221 7.87 4.87 23.48
N LEU A 222 7.63 4.12 22.39
CA LEU A 222 8.34 4.34 21.12
C LEU A 222 8.02 5.72 20.54
N GLU A 223 6.77 6.17 20.59
CA GLU A 223 6.38 7.53 20.19
C GLU A 223 7.13 8.59 21.00
N ALA A 224 7.23 8.43 22.32
CA ALA A 224 7.99 9.33 23.17
C ALA A 224 9.48 9.31 22.84
N ALA A 225 10.05 8.13 22.56
CA ALA A 225 11.45 7.98 22.17
C ALA A 225 11.73 8.65 20.81
N LEU A 226 10.82 8.55 19.84
CA LEU A 226 10.92 9.26 18.55
C LEU A 226 10.90 10.78 18.74
N ARG A 227 10.03 11.31 19.61
CA ARG A 227 9.97 12.75 19.93
C ARG A 227 11.26 13.27 20.58
N ALA A 228 12.01 12.40 21.25
CA ALA A 228 13.26 12.75 21.92
C ALA A 228 14.49 12.71 21.00
N LEU A 229 14.37 12.20 19.77
CA LEU A 229 15.49 12.13 18.83
C LEU A 229 15.91 13.53 18.35
N PRO A 230 17.23 13.80 18.24
CA PRO A 230 17.72 15.03 17.64
C PRO A 230 17.21 15.17 16.19
N GLY A 231 16.78 16.38 15.82
CA GLY A 231 16.31 16.70 14.50
C GLY A 231 14.81 16.43 14.24
N ILE A 232 14.16 15.59 15.03
CA ILE A 232 12.71 15.37 14.94
C ILE A 232 11.98 16.55 15.57
N ILE A 233 11.12 17.19 14.77
CA ILE A 233 10.32 18.37 15.18
C ILE A 233 8.89 17.94 15.50
N THR A 234 8.34 17.05 14.69
CA THR A 234 6.95 16.62 14.80
C THR A 234 6.86 15.10 14.83
N VAL A 235 6.11 14.55 15.76
CA VAL A 235 5.64 13.17 15.74
C VAL A 235 4.13 13.18 15.89
N GLU A 236 3.43 12.68 14.88
CA GLU A 236 1.96 12.66 14.81
C GLU A 236 1.47 11.23 14.62
N ARG A 237 0.54 10.80 15.49
CA ARG A 237 -0.10 9.50 15.38
C ARG A 237 -1.39 9.62 14.58
N LEU A 238 -1.53 8.73 13.57
CA LEU A 238 -2.69 8.61 12.71
C LEU A 238 -3.34 7.26 13.00
N GLU A 239 -4.47 7.29 13.70
CA GLU A 239 -5.16 6.10 14.17
C GLU A 239 -6.67 6.21 14.05
N GLY A 240 -7.34 5.08 14.08
CA GLY A 240 -8.78 4.96 14.15
C GLY A 240 -9.19 3.74 14.98
N ARG A 241 -10.48 3.58 15.23
CA ARG A 241 -11.03 2.45 16.00
C ARG A 241 -10.72 1.08 15.37
N ASP A 242 -10.45 1.07 14.07
CA ASP A 242 -10.11 -0.12 13.28
C ASP A 242 -9.23 0.27 12.08
N ARG A 243 -8.77 -0.71 11.31
CA ARG A 243 -7.92 -0.54 10.13
C ARG A 243 -8.51 0.38 9.05
N PHE A 244 -9.81 0.38 8.93
CA PHE A 244 -10.52 1.20 7.93
C PHE A 244 -10.54 2.66 8.35
N ALA A 245 -10.82 2.91 9.64
CA ALA A 245 -10.77 4.24 10.22
C ALA A 245 -9.33 4.78 10.27
N THR A 246 -8.32 3.93 10.56
CA THR A 246 -6.90 4.32 10.46
C THR A 246 -6.54 4.74 9.04
N ALA A 247 -6.92 3.95 8.02
CA ALA A 247 -6.68 4.32 6.63
C ALA A 247 -7.36 5.65 6.24
N ALA A 248 -8.60 5.87 6.69
CA ALA A 248 -9.32 7.13 6.45
C ALA A 248 -8.62 8.31 7.15
N ALA A 249 -8.13 8.14 8.38
CA ALA A 249 -7.40 9.18 9.12
C ALA A 249 -6.09 9.56 8.41
N ILE A 250 -5.30 8.57 7.96
CA ILE A 250 -4.09 8.78 7.18
C ILE A 250 -4.41 9.56 5.90
N ASN A 251 -5.39 9.09 5.13
CA ASN A 251 -5.75 9.71 3.86
C ASN A 251 -6.27 11.15 4.04
N THR A 252 -7.09 11.39 5.05
CA THR A 252 -7.61 12.75 5.35
C THR A 252 -6.49 13.71 5.77
N ARG A 253 -5.50 13.21 6.51
CA ARG A 253 -4.39 14.03 6.99
C ARG A 253 -3.36 14.36 5.90
N ILE A 254 -3.12 13.43 4.99
CA ILE A 254 -2.01 13.49 4.05
C ILE A 254 -2.43 13.97 2.66
N PHE A 255 -3.57 13.50 2.15
CA PHE A 255 -3.98 13.82 0.79
C PHE A 255 -4.97 15.00 0.76
N GLY A 256 -4.61 16.02 0.00
CA GLY A 256 -5.48 17.14 -0.34
C GLY A 256 -6.37 16.85 -1.55
N ALA A 257 -6.63 17.87 -2.37
CA ALA A 257 -7.34 17.71 -3.63
C ALA A 257 -6.55 16.84 -4.62
N GLY A 258 -7.24 15.93 -5.28
CA GLY A 258 -6.61 14.99 -6.22
C GLY A 258 -7.60 14.41 -7.22
N THR A 259 -7.10 13.86 -8.31
CA THR A 259 -7.95 13.31 -9.37
C THR A 259 -8.19 11.81 -9.25
N HIS A 260 -7.32 11.09 -8.57
CA HIS A 260 -7.35 9.64 -8.43
C HIS A 260 -7.60 9.23 -6.99
N GLY A 261 -8.16 8.03 -6.80
CA GLY A 261 -8.27 7.35 -5.53
C GLY A 261 -8.30 5.85 -5.74
N PHE A 262 -7.85 5.09 -4.76
CA PHE A 262 -7.89 3.63 -4.81
C PHE A 262 -8.68 3.08 -3.63
N ILE A 263 -9.41 1.99 -3.89
CA ILE A 263 -10.10 1.20 -2.87
C ILE A 263 -9.64 -0.25 -3.02
N ALA A 264 -9.06 -0.80 -1.97
CA ALA A 264 -8.62 -2.20 -1.90
C ALA A 264 -9.20 -2.92 -0.68
N SER A 265 -9.09 -4.23 -0.64
CA SER A 265 -9.51 -4.98 0.55
C SER A 265 -8.56 -4.75 1.72
N GLY A 266 -9.10 -4.38 2.88
CA GLY A 266 -8.38 -4.35 4.15
C GLY A 266 -8.37 -5.70 4.88
N MET A 267 -9.01 -6.72 4.32
CA MET A 267 -9.08 -8.06 4.91
C MET A 267 -7.91 -8.95 4.50
N ASN A 268 -7.24 -8.61 3.40
CA ASN A 268 -6.08 -9.32 2.88
C ASN A 268 -5.11 -8.32 2.23
N PHE A 269 -3.80 -8.62 2.22
CA PHE A 269 -2.76 -7.66 1.80
C PHE A 269 -2.39 -7.70 0.31
N PRO A 270 -2.46 -8.84 -0.43
CA PRO A 270 -1.70 -8.96 -1.67
C PRO A 270 -2.11 -7.97 -2.76
N ASP A 271 -3.42 -7.77 -2.94
CA ASP A 271 -3.93 -6.85 -3.96
C ASP A 271 -3.58 -5.38 -3.60
N ALA A 272 -3.62 -5.04 -2.31
CA ALA A 272 -3.34 -3.70 -1.83
C ALA A 272 -1.85 -3.31 -1.87
N LEU A 273 -0.91 -4.27 -1.87
CA LEU A 273 0.53 -3.97 -1.93
C LEU A 273 0.93 -3.26 -3.23
N GLY A 274 0.53 -3.81 -4.37
CA GLY A 274 0.77 -3.16 -5.67
C GLY A 274 0.02 -1.82 -5.78
N ALA A 275 -1.19 -1.75 -5.21
CA ALA A 275 -1.98 -0.53 -5.18
C ALA A 275 -1.31 0.59 -4.37
N ALA A 276 -0.59 0.28 -3.29
CA ALA A 276 0.09 1.29 -2.48
C ALA A 276 1.18 2.04 -3.27
N ALA A 277 1.98 1.32 -4.08
CA ALA A 277 2.97 1.95 -4.95
C ALA A 277 2.31 2.82 -6.04
N ALA A 278 1.27 2.29 -6.70
CA ALA A 278 0.53 3.03 -7.72
C ALA A 278 -0.19 4.26 -7.14
N ALA A 279 -0.76 4.15 -5.95
CA ALA A 279 -1.43 5.24 -5.25
C ALA A 279 -0.44 6.38 -4.94
N GLY A 280 0.73 6.05 -4.39
CA GLY A 280 1.79 7.04 -4.18
C GLY A 280 2.22 7.72 -5.49
N ALA A 281 2.40 6.96 -6.56
CA ALA A 281 2.83 7.49 -7.87
C ALA A 281 1.79 8.39 -8.56
N LEU A 282 0.50 8.20 -8.25
CA LEU A 282 -0.61 9.00 -8.80
C LEU A 282 -1.13 10.05 -7.81
N ASP A 283 -0.39 10.32 -6.75
CA ASP A 283 -0.79 11.25 -5.67
C ASP A 283 -2.21 10.96 -5.15
N ALA A 284 -2.52 9.69 -4.96
CA ALA A 284 -3.86 9.19 -4.68
C ALA A 284 -3.98 8.53 -3.31
N PRO A 285 -5.05 8.78 -2.55
CA PRO A 285 -5.32 8.02 -1.33
C PRO A 285 -5.63 6.55 -1.62
N LEU A 286 -5.15 5.66 -0.74
CA LEU A 286 -5.51 4.25 -0.74
C LEU A 286 -6.47 3.96 0.41
N HIS A 287 -7.73 3.76 0.11
CA HIS A 287 -8.76 3.40 1.08
C HIS A 287 -8.92 1.88 1.19
N LEU A 288 -9.31 1.44 2.39
CA LEU A 288 -9.58 0.04 2.67
C LEU A 288 -11.08 -0.23 2.80
N SER A 289 -11.51 -1.34 2.22
CA SER A 289 -12.88 -1.86 2.28
C SER A 289 -12.88 -3.24 2.97
N ASN A 290 -13.99 -3.60 3.60
CA ASN A 290 -14.20 -4.94 4.14
C ASN A 290 -14.59 -5.97 3.06
N GLY A 291 -14.61 -5.56 1.80
CA GLY A 291 -14.99 -6.37 0.65
C GLY A 291 -16.48 -6.36 0.31
N VAL A 292 -17.32 -5.83 1.18
CA VAL A 292 -18.78 -5.71 0.98
C VAL A 292 -19.21 -4.26 0.85
N CYS A 293 -18.63 -3.37 1.64
CA CYS A 293 -18.92 -1.94 1.66
C CYS A 293 -17.64 -1.14 1.96
N THR A 294 -17.65 0.15 1.66
CA THR A 294 -16.56 1.08 1.98
C THR A 294 -16.99 2.00 3.12
N PRO A 295 -16.14 2.25 4.13
CA PRO A 295 -16.48 3.14 5.23
C PRO A 295 -16.93 4.51 4.74
N THR A 296 -17.94 5.07 5.37
CA THR A 296 -18.48 6.40 5.03
C THR A 296 -17.40 7.47 5.02
N ALA A 297 -16.51 7.48 6.02
CA ALA A 297 -15.39 8.42 6.09
C ALA A 297 -14.44 8.34 4.90
N SER A 298 -14.20 7.13 4.37
CA SER A 298 -13.38 6.91 3.17
C SER A 298 -14.02 7.52 1.93
N LEU A 299 -15.33 7.31 1.74
CA LEU A 299 -16.05 7.91 0.60
C LEU A 299 -16.18 9.43 0.74
N GLN A 300 -16.39 9.95 1.94
CA GLN A 300 -16.40 11.39 2.20
C GLN A 300 -15.05 12.02 1.86
N GLN A 301 -13.94 11.38 2.19
CA GLN A 301 -12.61 11.89 1.84
C GLN A 301 -12.42 11.94 0.32
N LEU A 302 -12.81 10.89 -0.43
CA LEU A 302 -12.76 10.89 -1.90
C LEU A 302 -13.57 12.04 -2.51
N VAL A 303 -14.76 12.30 -1.97
CA VAL A 303 -15.63 13.42 -2.42
C VAL A 303 -14.98 14.76 -2.09
N THR A 304 -14.50 14.95 -0.86
CA THR A 304 -13.87 16.19 -0.42
C THR A 304 -12.58 16.49 -1.18
N ALA A 305 -11.81 15.45 -1.52
CA ALA A 305 -10.62 15.56 -2.35
C ALA A 305 -10.92 15.85 -3.83
N GLY A 306 -12.19 15.76 -4.25
CA GLY A 306 -12.58 16.01 -5.65
C GLY A 306 -12.15 14.90 -6.61
N VAL A 307 -12.02 13.67 -6.11
CA VAL A 307 -11.57 12.51 -6.90
C VAL A 307 -12.51 12.26 -8.07
N GLN A 308 -11.94 12.14 -9.27
CA GLN A 308 -12.66 11.90 -10.53
C GLN A 308 -12.51 10.46 -11.04
N ARG A 309 -11.49 9.73 -10.58
CA ARG A 309 -11.17 8.38 -11.00
C ARG A 309 -10.91 7.50 -9.79
N VAL A 310 -11.63 6.38 -9.70
CA VAL A 310 -11.45 5.41 -8.61
C VAL A 310 -11.06 4.06 -9.15
N GLY A 311 -9.89 3.58 -8.75
CA GLY A 311 -9.39 2.23 -8.99
C GLY A 311 -9.84 1.28 -7.88
N PHE A 312 -10.65 0.27 -8.22
CA PHE A 312 -11.00 -0.82 -7.30
C PHE A 312 -10.04 -1.98 -7.49
N VAL A 313 -9.20 -2.23 -6.50
CA VAL A 313 -8.11 -3.21 -6.62
C VAL A 313 -8.50 -4.53 -5.99
N GLY A 314 -8.69 -5.52 -6.84
CA GLY A 314 -9.13 -6.86 -6.47
C GLY A 314 -10.37 -7.33 -7.21
N GLY A 315 -10.45 -8.65 -7.43
CA GLY A 315 -11.56 -9.30 -8.11
C GLY A 315 -12.87 -9.30 -7.29
N SER A 316 -13.97 -9.69 -7.92
CA SER A 316 -15.29 -9.75 -7.28
C SER A 316 -15.39 -10.67 -6.04
N PRO A 317 -14.58 -11.73 -5.88
CA PRO A 317 -14.54 -12.48 -4.64
C PRO A 317 -13.96 -11.71 -3.45
N VAL A 318 -13.13 -10.70 -3.72
CA VAL A 318 -12.43 -9.87 -2.71
C VAL A 318 -13.15 -8.55 -2.48
N LEU A 319 -13.57 -7.89 -3.57
CA LEU A 319 -14.38 -6.67 -3.56
C LEU A 319 -15.68 -6.91 -4.34
N ARG A 320 -16.79 -7.05 -3.64
CA ARG A 320 -18.11 -7.28 -4.25
C ARG A 320 -18.55 -6.09 -5.12
N SER A 321 -19.57 -6.28 -5.95
CA SER A 321 -20.16 -5.22 -6.77
C SER A 321 -20.65 -4.04 -5.92
N THR A 322 -21.16 -4.29 -4.72
CA THR A 322 -21.60 -3.27 -3.78
C THR A 322 -20.50 -2.26 -3.41
N VAL A 323 -19.22 -2.70 -3.37
CA VAL A 323 -18.08 -1.79 -3.16
C VAL A 323 -17.89 -0.90 -4.39
N THR A 324 -17.99 -1.44 -5.59
CA THR A 324 -17.86 -0.67 -6.84
C THR A 324 -19.07 0.22 -7.12
N GLU A 325 -20.17 -0.02 -6.47
CA GLU A 325 -21.37 0.82 -6.44
C GLU A 325 -21.31 1.86 -5.30
N PHE A 326 -20.17 1.94 -4.60
CA PHE A 326 -19.93 2.85 -3.47
C PHE A 326 -20.90 2.67 -2.30
N LEU A 327 -21.29 1.42 -2.02
CA LEU A 327 -22.10 1.13 -0.83
C LEU A 327 -21.30 1.49 0.43
N THR A 328 -21.90 2.33 1.27
CA THR A 328 -21.31 2.73 2.56
C THR A 328 -21.55 1.69 3.65
N CYS A 329 -20.60 1.58 4.58
CA CYS A 329 -20.82 0.99 5.89
C CYS A 329 -20.56 2.04 7.00
N GLY A 330 -21.40 1.96 8.03
CA GLY A 330 -21.34 2.85 9.20
C GLY A 330 -20.12 2.61 10.10
#